data_fe83bc940e9c8133c37db46c2efe3aa3
#
_entry.id   fe83bc940e9c8133c37db46c2efe3aa3
#
_cell.length_a   1.000
_cell.length_b   1.000
_cell.length_c   1.000
_cell.angle_alpha   90.00
_cell.angle_beta   90.00
_cell.angle_gamma   90.00
#
_symmetry.space_group_name_H-M   'P 1'
#
loop_
_entity.id
_entity.type
_entity.pdbx_description
1 polymer ?
#
loop_
_entity_poly.entity_id
_entity_poly.type
_entity_poly.pdbx_seq_one_letter_code
_entity_poly.pdbx_strand_id
1 'polypeptide(L)'
;MKKIVLMGNPNVGKSVVFSRLTGTNVIASNYPGTTVDFSKGKMCFGKEGHEIIDAPGTYSLEPSNKAEEVAVEMFGQADLIIDVADATNLERNLYLTLQLLEQKKPVILALNMWDEARHTGIIIDLKKLENELHIPVVPTVALSGEGFSDLVRRFDEARSPAEIEPMNDRERWMKIGEIIGNVQQVTHRHHTLRDWISEASIRPLTGVPIALVVIFTALWLVSFIGETLITYIFDPLFTLYAPIVMSISIWLGPGLLHELLIGQLINGEIDYIQSMGLLTTGLYVPFAMVLPYIIAFYSVLAVFEDTGYLPRLATLSDTLFHRFGMHGFGIIPVFLGLGCNVPGVLATRSLETKKQRFIAATLIAISVPCMAKNAMVFGILGSFGMVYVILVFGTLFLVFVSSGIILNRLIKGDSPEICLEIPPYRKPDPLTVLKKTWMRIRWFLKEAIPFVFLGVLLINVLYAVGFVEWLGGIFAPVIQGWFGLPQEATTALLVGFLRKDLAVGMLLPLGMSPLQLVIATTLLTIYFPCVGTFAVMFRELGIRDMIKATAFMAGTAFVVGGAMRLILLGI
;
A
#
# COMPACT_ATOMS: atom_id res chain seq x y z
N MET A 1 24.65 -26.71 19.48
CA MET A 1 23.62 -25.65 19.26
C MET A 1 22.57 -26.26 18.35
N LYS A 2 21.37 -26.55 18.87
CA LYS A 2 20.29 -27.14 18.03
C LYS A 2 19.69 -26.06 17.15
N LYS A 3 19.36 -26.40 15.92
CA LYS A 3 18.66 -25.54 14.99
C LYS A 3 17.15 -25.78 15.12
N ILE A 4 16.43 -24.77 15.54
CA ILE A 4 14.97 -24.80 15.71
C ILE A 4 14.36 -23.98 14.55
N VAL A 5 13.49 -24.60 13.75
CA VAL A 5 12.84 -23.94 12.63
C VAL A 5 11.36 -23.76 12.95
N LEU A 6 10.88 -22.50 12.82
CA LEU A 6 9.45 -22.21 12.88
C LEU A 6 8.84 -22.46 11.51
N MET A 7 7.88 -23.37 11.46
CA MET A 7 7.05 -23.66 10.29
C MET A 7 5.61 -23.20 10.56
N GLY A 8 4.80 -23.11 9.56
CA GLY A 8 3.38 -22.77 9.68
C GLY A 8 2.84 -22.02 8.49
N ASN A 9 1.54 -21.97 8.38
CA ASN A 9 0.83 -21.26 7.32
C ASN A 9 1.15 -19.76 7.34
N PRO A 10 0.98 -19.05 6.23
CA PRO A 10 0.96 -17.58 6.26
C PRO A 10 -0.08 -17.05 7.25
N ASN A 11 0.23 -15.94 7.92
CA ASN A 11 -0.64 -15.20 8.85
C ASN A 11 -0.99 -15.87 10.19
N VAL A 12 -0.44 -17.02 10.52
CA VAL A 12 -0.64 -17.68 11.84
C VAL A 12 0.09 -17.00 13.01
N GLY A 13 0.80 -15.90 12.74
CA GLY A 13 1.55 -15.17 13.76
C GLY A 13 2.97 -15.67 14.00
N LYS A 14 3.53 -16.45 13.09
CA LYS A 14 4.85 -17.08 13.17
C LYS A 14 5.98 -16.10 13.52
N SER A 15 6.08 -14.97 12.82
CA SER A 15 7.12 -13.96 13.10
C SER A 15 6.95 -13.25 14.44
N VAL A 16 5.73 -13.21 14.99
CA VAL A 16 5.49 -12.70 16.35
C VAL A 16 5.98 -13.73 17.37
N VAL A 17 5.69 -15.01 17.14
CA VAL A 17 6.24 -16.13 17.93
C VAL A 17 7.77 -16.11 17.92
N PHE A 18 8.37 -15.95 16.75
CA PHE A 18 9.82 -15.81 16.58
C PHE A 18 10.39 -14.64 17.40
N SER A 19 9.80 -13.45 17.29
CA SER A 19 10.25 -12.27 18.03
C SER A 19 10.13 -12.44 19.54
N ARG A 20 9.12 -13.18 20.02
CA ARG A 20 8.95 -13.50 21.44
C ARG A 20 10.00 -14.48 21.95
N LEU A 21 10.35 -15.49 21.15
CA LEU A 21 11.35 -16.51 21.53
C LEU A 21 12.77 -15.96 21.50
N THR A 22 13.09 -15.06 20.57
CA THR A 22 14.46 -14.54 20.35
C THR A 22 14.72 -13.19 21.03
N GLY A 23 13.69 -12.47 21.46
CA GLY A 23 13.82 -11.10 21.97
C GLY A 23 14.20 -10.11 20.86
N THR A 24 15.02 -9.11 21.18
CA THR A 24 15.39 -8.03 20.24
C THR A 24 16.58 -8.37 19.31
N ASN A 25 17.22 -9.53 19.45
CA ASN A 25 18.39 -9.92 18.66
C ASN A 25 18.00 -10.66 17.37
N VAL A 26 17.39 -9.96 16.44
CA VAL A 26 16.96 -10.51 15.15
C VAL A 26 17.92 -10.07 14.06
N ILE A 27 18.46 -11.02 13.32
CA ILE A 27 19.24 -10.77 12.10
C ILE A 27 18.35 -11.13 10.91
N ALA A 28 17.85 -10.12 10.21
CA ALA A 28 17.20 -10.33 8.92
C ALA A 28 18.28 -10.59 7.86
N SER A 29 18.13 -11.64 7.07
CA SER A 29 19.04 -11.96 5.96
C SER A 29 18.25 -12.53 4.78
N ASN A 30 18.79 -12.33 3.56
CA ASN A 30 18.24 -12.96 2.36
C ASN A 30 18.79 -14.39 2.24
N TYR A 31 17.97 -15.31 1.79
CA TYR A 31 18.45 -16.66 1.50
C TYR A 31 19.39 -16.64 0.28
N PRO A 32 20.58 -17.27 0.35
CA PRO A 32 21.57 -17.21 -0.72
C PRO A 32 20.98 -17.56 -2.09
N GLY A 33 21.15 -16.64 -3.05
CA GLY A 33 20.66 -16.82 -4.43
C GLY A 33 19.17 -16.49 -4.65
N THR A 34 18.46 -15.97 -3.64
CA THR A 34 17.04 -15.58 -3.75
C THR A 34 16.80 -14.19 -3.17
N THR A 35 15.63 -13.62 -3.47
CA THR A 35 15.13 -12.37 -2.85
C THR A 35 14.21 -12.63 -1.66
N VAL A 36 14.22 -13.85 -1.13
CA VAL A 36 13.35 -14.27 -0.03
C VAL A 36 14.01 -13.92 1.29
N ASP A 37 13.35 -13.08 2.08
CA ASP A 37 13.80 -12.69 3.41
C ASP A 37 13.44 -13.76 4.44
N PHE A 38 14.35 -14.04 5.35
CA PHE A 38 14.10 -14.85 6.53
C PHE A 38 14.82 -14.27 7.74
N SER A 39 14.38 -14.62 8.94
CA SER A 39 14.95 -14.11 10.17
C SER A 39 15.64 -15.21 10.96
N LYS A 40 16.84 -14.91 11.47
CA LYS A 40 17.56 -15.78 12.41
C LYS A 40 17.73 -15.07 13.75
N GLY A 41 17.56 -15.81 14.81
CA GLY A 41 17.77 -15.32 16.17
C GLY A 41 18.42 -16.37 17.06
N LYS A 42 18.95 -15.93 18.19
CA LYS A 42 19.49 -16.81 19.21
C LYS A 42 18.59 -16.78 20.43
N MET A 43 18.29 -17.94 20.96
CA MET A 43 17.59 -18.10 22.22
C MET A 43 18.47 -18.86 23.19
N CYS A 44 18.58 -18.37 24.42
CA CYS A 44 19.26 -19.09 25.51
C CYS A 44 18.20 -19.72 26.41
N PHE A 45 18.17 -21.03 26.48
CA PHE A 45 17.34 -21.78 27.42
C PHE A 45 18.24 -22.65 28.29
N GLY A 46 18.23 -22.44 29.60
CA GLY A 46 19.17 -23.09 30.51
C GLY A 46 20.63 -22.68 30.22
N LYS A 47 21.52 -23.68 30.07
CA LYS A 47 22.94 -23.49 29.74
C LYS A 47 23.24 -23.62 28.25
N GLU A 48 22.25 -23.97 27.42
CA GLU A 48 22.43 -24.23 26.00
C GLU A 48 21.83 -23.11 25.18
N GLY A 49 22.59 -22.62 24.18
CA GLY A 49 22.09 -21.69 23.18
C GLY A 49 21.50 -22.45 22.00
N HIS A 50 20.33 -21.99 21.51
CA HIS A 50 19.67 -22.52 20.32
C HIS A 50 19.60 -21.45 19.23
N GLU A 51 19.74 -21.88 17.98
CA GLU A 51 19.50 -21.01 16.82
C GLU A 51 18.03 -21.21 16.39
N ILE A 52 17.26 -20.12 16.36
CA ILE A 52 15.88 -20.12 15.88
C ILE A 52 15.83 -19.46 14.51
N ILE A 53 15.14 -20.09 13.58
CA ILE A 53 14.97 -19.63 12.20
C ILE A 53 13.48 -19.47 11.92
N ASP A 54 13.06 -18.28 11.49
CA ASP A 54 11.70 -18.01 11.00
C ASP A 54 11.64 -18.33 9.51
N ALA A 55 11.12 -19.48 9.13
CA ALA A 55 10.96 -19.87 7.73
C ALA A 55 9.81 -19.09 7.07
N PRO A 56 9.83 -18.83 5.76
CA PRO A 56 8.70 -18.30 5.04
C PRO A 56 7.42 -19.13 5.28
N GLY A 57 6.25 -18.47 5.31
CA GLY A 57 4.98 -19.19 5.48
C GLY A 57 4.71 -20.12 4.30
N THR A 58 4.27 -21.35 4.58
CA THR A 58 3.90 -22.31 3.56
C THR A 58 2.63 -23.06 3.96
N TYR A 59 1.82 -23.46 2.98
CA TYR A 59 0.61 -24.25 3.19
C TYR A 59 0.87 -25.75 3.08
N SER A 60 1.95 -26.13 2.39
CA SER A 60 2.35 -27.52 2.18
C SER A 60 3.86 -27.65 2.03
N LEU A 61 4.38 -28.87 2.11
CA LEU A 61 5.78 -29.18 1.79
C LEU A 61 6.01 -29.40 0.29
N GLU A 62 4.99 -29.24 -0.55
CA GLU A 62 5.09 -29.23 -2.00
C GLU A 62 5.16 -27.77 -2.48
N PRO A 63 6.36 -27.25 -2.80
CA PRO A 63 6.52 -25.83 -3.06
C PRO A 63 5.90 -25.43 -4.39
N SER A 64 5.06 -24.41 -4.35
CA SER A 64 4.47 -23.77 -5.53
C SER A 64 5.19 -22.48 -5.96
N ASN A 65 6.02 -21.94 -5.07
CA ASN A 65 6.75 -20.70 -5.28
C ASN A 65 8.13 -20.73 -4.57
N LYS A 66 8.99 -19.76 -4.92
CA LYS A 66 10.35 -19.68 -4.37
C LYS A 66 10.41 -19.51 -2.85
N ALA A 67 9.42 -18.90 -2.24
CA ALA A 67 9.40 -18.74 -0.78
C ALA A 67 9.13 -20.09 -0.09
N GLU A 68 8.25 -20.88 -0.66
CA GLU A 68 7.96 -22.23 -0.17
C GLU A 68 9.13 -23.19 -0.40
N GLU A 69 9.86 -23.09 -1.55
CA GLU A 69 11.11 -23.83 -1.77
C GLU A 69 12.11 -23.57 -0.65
N VAL A 70 12.31 -22.30 -0.27
CA VAL A 70 13.19 -21.91 0.83
C VAL A 70 12.71 -22.48 2.18
N ALA A 71 11.40 -22.46 2.43
CA ALA A 71 10.85 -23.05 3.66
C ALA A 71 11.12 -24.54 3.78
N VAL A 72 10.94 -25.29 2.69
CA VAL A 72 11.22 -26.73 2.62
C VAL A 72 12.72 -27.03 2.79
N GLU A 73 13.60 -26.20 2.22
CA GLU A 73 15.04 -26.35 2.40
C GLU A 73 15.47 -26.09 3.85
N MET A 74 14.92 -25.06 4.51
CA MET A 74 15.15 -24.79 5.92
C MET A 74 14.64 -25.91 6.83
N PHE A 75 13.46 -26.44 6.51
CA PHE A 75 12.92 -27.62 7.17
C PHE A 75 13.93 -28.79 7.13
N GLY A 76 14.57 -29.03 5.98
CA GLY A 76 15.59 -30.07 5.81
C GLY A 76 16.73 -29.97 6.83
N GLN A 77 17.12 -28.76 7.24
CA GLN A 77 18.22 -28.47 8.17
C GLN A 77 17.81 -28.41 9.65
N ALA A 78 16.54 -28.60 9.98
CA ALA A 78 16.01 -28.46 11.33
C ALA A 78 16.33 -29.69 12.21
N ASP A 79 16.79 -29.45 13.45
CA ASP A 79 16.90 -30.44 14.51
C ASP A 79 15.59 -30.56 15.30
N LEU A 80 14.81 -29.46 15.39
CA LEU A 80 13.51 -29.37 16.03
C LEU A 80 12.63 -28.44 15.22
N ILE A 81 11.36 -28.76 15.10
CA ILE A 81 10.37 -27.96 14.41
C ILE A 81 9.33 -27.45 15.41
N ILE A 82 9.10 -26.15 15.39
CA ILE A 82 7.93 -25.55 16.03
C ILE A 82 6.94 -25.25 14.92
N ASP A 83 5.89 -26.06 14.84
CA ASP A 83 4.79 -25.80 13.91
C ASP A 83 3.81 -24.82 14.56
N VAL A 84 3.66 -23.65 13.96
CA VAL A 84 2.76 -22.59 14.45
C VAL A 84 1.45 -22.66 13.68
N ALA A 85 0.40 -23.10 14.37
CA ALA A 85 -0.94 -23.23 13.81
C ALA A 85 -1.91 -22.20 14.43
N ASP A 86 -2.89 -21.77 13.64
CA ASP A 86 -3.97 -20.90 14.09
C ASP A 86 -5.10 -21.72 14.72
N ALA A 87 -5.35 -21.51 16.01
CA ALA A 87 -6.41 -22.18 16.76
C ALA A 87 -7.82 -21.84 16.24
N THR A 88 -8.00 -20.72 15.57
CA THR A 88 -9.29 -20.32 14.99
C THR A 88 -9.60 -21.05 13.67
N ASN A 89 -8.57 -21.62 13.04
CA ASN A 89 -8.69 -22.33 11.76
C ASN A 89 -7.83 -23.60 11.75
N LEU A 90 -8.04 -24.44 12.76
CA LEU A 90 -7.23 -25.63 13.00
C LEU A 90 -7.25 -26.60 11.81
N GLU A 91 -8.42 -26.81 11.20
CA GLU A 91 -8.61 -27.73 10.07
C GLU A 91 -7.62 -27.47 8.94
N ARG A 92 -7.47 -26.23 8.53
CA ARG A 92 -6.56 -25.85 7.44
C ARG A 92 -5.08 -25.97 7.84
N ASN A 93 -4.78 -25.67 9.08
CA ASN A 93 -3.40 -25.72 9.58
C ASN A 93 -2.90 -27.16 9.77
N LEU A 94 -3.78 -28.08 10.14
CA LEU A 94 -3.43 -29.49 10.30
C LEU A 94 -2.93 -30.15 9.02
N TYR A 95 -3.22 -29.60 7.84
CA TYR A 95 -2.72 -30.14 6.58
C TYR A 95 -1.18 -30.11 6.53
N LEU A 96 -0.58 -28.96 6.85
CA LEU A 96 0.87 -28.83 6.95
C LEU A 96 1.41 -29.64 8.12
N THR A 97 0.74 -29.58 9.29
CA THR A 97 1.13 -30.36 10.49
C THR A 97 1.30 -31.83 10.15
N LEU A 98 0.32 -32.45 9.49
CA LEU A 98 0.40 -33.88 9.11
C LEU A 98 1.57 -34.15 8.14
N GLN A 99 1.80 -33.28 7.16
CA GLN A 99 2.95 -33.41 6.27
C GLN A 99 4.30 -33.31 7.01
N LEU A 100 4.40 -32.42 8.02
CA LEU A 100 5.61 -32.33 8.86
C LEU A 100 5.85 -33.61 9.66
N LEU A 101 4.78 -34.23 10.17
CA LEU A 101 4.85 -35.47 10.94
C LEU A 101 5.27 -36.68 10.09
N GLU A 102 4.82 -36.73 8.82
CA GLU A 102 5.23 -37.75 7.84
C GLU A 102 6.76 -37.80 7.63
N GLN A 103 7.45 -36.64 7.81
CA GLN A 103 8.90 -36.53 7.63
C GLN A 103 9.73 -37.04 8.81
N LYS A 104 9.11 -37.55 9.86
CA LYS A 104 9.76 -38.19 11.03
C LYS A 104 10.79 -37.31 11.74
N LYS A 105 10.57 -35.99 11.81
CA LYS A 105 11.38 -35.07 12.60
C LYS A 105 10.68 -34.73 13.92
N PRO A 106 11.44 -34.31 14.97
CA PRO A 106 10.84 -33.84 16.20
C PRO A 106 10.00 -32.57 15.97
N VAL A 107 8.72 -32.63 16.29
CA VAL A 107 7.76 -31.52 16.12
C VAL A 107 7.09 -31.19 17.44
N ILE A 108 6.85 -29.92 17.69
CA ILE A 108 5.95 -29.41 18.72
C ILE A 108 4.96 -28.44 18.06
N LEU A 109 3.68 -28.59 18.38
CA LEU A 109 2.63 -27.75 17.83
C LEU A 109 2.37 -26.56 18.78
N ALA A 110 2.66 -25.33 18.31
CA ALA A 110 2.29 -24.10 18.99
C ALA A 110 0.95 -23.62 18.43
N LEU A 111 -0.13 -23.84 19.18
CA LEU A 111 -1.49 -23.49 18.80
C LEU A 111 -1.75 -22.03 19.16
N ASN A 112 -1.43 -21.14 18.24
CA ASN A 112 -1.48 -19.70 18.43
C ASN A 112 -2.89 -19.12 18.23
N MET A 113 -3.09 -17.85 18.59
CA MET A 113 -4.39 -17.17 18.59
C MET A 113 -5.42 -17.86 19.51
N TRP A 114 -4.94 -18.45 20.60
CA TRP A 114 -5.76 -19.19 21.54
C TRP A 114 -6.83 -18.34 22.23
N ASP A 115 -6.54 -17.08 22.49
CA ASP A 115 -7.48 -16.07 22.98
C ASP A 115 -8.62 -15.82 21.98
N GLU A 116 -8.31 -15.75 20.71
CA GLU A 116 -9.29 -15.53 19.64
C GLU A 116 -10.17 -16.78 19.45
N ALA A 117 -9.60 -17.99 19.51
CA ALA A 117 -10.36 -19.25 19.44
C ALA A 117 -11.37 -19.33 20.59
N ARG A 118 -10.96 -19.03 21.82
CA ARG A 118 -11.88 -18.93 22.97
C ARG A 118 -12.94 -17.85 22.77
N HIS A 119 -12.54 -16.71 22.23
CA HIS A 119 -13.45 -15.61 21.95
C HIS A 119 -14.46 -15.96 20.85
N THR A 120 -14.08 -16.76 19.88
CA THR A 120 -14.96 -17.24 18.80
C THR A 120 -15.82 -18.44 19.17
N GLY A 121 -15.73 -18.94 20.40
CA GLY A 121 -16.50 -20.09 20.90
C GLY A 121 -15.99 -21.44 20.38
N ILE A 122 -14.75 -21.47 19.88
CA ILE A 122 -14.07 -22.72 19.49
C ILE A 122 -13.42 -23.31 20.74
N ILE A 123 -13.85 -24.49 21.12
CA ILE A 123 -13.30 -25.26 22.24
C ILE A 123 -12.51 -26.43 21.64
N ILE A 124 -11.20 -26.47 21.91
CA ILE A 124 -10.31 -27.53 21.45
C ILE A 124 -9.82 -28.33 22.67
N ASP A 125 -10.02 -29.63 22.65
CA ASP A 125 -9.49 -30.56 23.66
C ASP A 125 -8.00 -30.84 23.35
N LEU A 126 -7.12 -30.10 24.04
CA LEU A 126 -5.67 -30.21 23.83
C LEU A 126 -5.14 -31.61 24.09
N LYS A 127 -5.67 -32.35 25.09
CA LYS A 127 -5.21 -33.71 25.40
C LYS A 127 -5.59 -34.70 24.32
N LYS A 128 -6.79 -34.59 23.78
CA LYS A 128 -7.19 -35.40 22.63
C LYS A 128 -6.37 -35.08 21.40
N LEU A 129 -6.11 -33.79 21.14
CA LEU A 129 -5.29 -33.36 19.98
C LEU A 129 -3.85 -33.90 20.12
N GLU A 130 -3.24 -33.85 21.31
CA GLU A 130 -1.93 -34.46 21.58
C GLU A 130 -1.93 -35.97 21.33
N ASN A 131 -2.99 -36.65 21.73
CA ASN A 131 -3.12 -38.09 21.52
C ASN A 131 -3.32 -38.45 20.04
N GLU A 132 -4.08 -37.66 19.28
CA GLU A 132 -4.29 -37.88 17.85
C GLU A 132 -3.03 -37.62 17.01
N LEU A 133 -2.27 -36.58 17.38
CA LEU A 133 -1.06 -36.19 16.65
C LEU A 133 0.21 -36.85 17.17
N HIS A 134 0.19 -37.43 18.36
CA HIS A 134 1.35 -38.03 19.07
C HIS A 134 2.51 -37.07 19.29
N ILE A 135 2.24 -35.75 19.36
CA ILE A 135 3.21 -34.68 19.61
C ILE A 135 2.71 -33.74 20.71
N PRO A 136 3.60 -33.00 21.39
CA PRO A 136 3.19 -31.96 22.33
C PRO A 136 2.43 -30.82 21.62
N VAL A 137 1.31 -30.40 22.22
CA VAL A 137 0.52 -29.27 21.76
C VAL A 137 0.49 -28.20 22.85
N VAL A 138 0.87 -26.98 22.54
CA VAL A 138 0.92 -25.86 23.49
C VAL A 138 0.07 -24.69 22.99
N PRO A 139 -0.97 -24.30 23.73
CA PRO A 139 -1.74 -23.12 23.41
C PRO A 139 -0.90 -21.87 23.68
N THR A 140 -0.87 -20.95 22.72
CA THR A 140 -0.09 -19.72 22.80
C THR A 140 -0.90 -18.50 22.36
N VAL A 141 -0.56 -17.35 22.95
CA VAL A 141 -1.01 -16.03 22.50
C VAL A 141 0.23 -15.18 22.25
N ALA A 142 0.69 -15.14 21.02
CA ALA A 142 1.95 -14.48 20.67
C ALA A 142 1.98 -12.98 21.04
N LEU A 143 0.85 -12.29 20.98
CA LEU A 143 0.75 -10.87 21.34
C LEU A 143 0.96 -10.61 22.84
N SER A 144 0.36 -11.41 23.71
CA SER A 144 0.50 -11.27 25.17
C SER A 144 1.71 -11.99 25.74
N GLY A 145 2.18 -13.06 25.07
CA GLY A 145 3.23 -13.96 25.56
C GLY A 145 2.71 -15.10 26.41
N GLU A 146 1.38 -15.30 26.50
CA GLU A 146 0.77 -16.43 27.19
C GLU A 146 1.19 -17.76 26.52
N GLY A 147 1.51 -18.78 27.31
CA GLY A 147 1.90 -20.11 26.84
C GLY A 147 3.37 -20.28 26.43
N PHE A 148 4.16 -19.19 26.30
CA PHE A 148 5.54 -19.29 25.84
C PHE A 148 6.49 -19.99 26.81
N SER A 149 6.29 -19.81 28.12
CA SER A 149 7.06 -20.54 29.14
C SER A 149 6.82 -22.04 29.06
N ASP A 150 5.59 -22.45 28.78
CA ASP A 150 5.23 -23.86 28.65
C ASP A 150 5.73 -24.43 27.31
N LEU A 151 5.66 -23.64 26.23
CA LEU A 151 6.23 -24.01 24.93
C LEU A 151 7.72 -24.34 25.06
N VAL A 152 8.49 -23.43 25.67
CA VAL A 152 9.93 -23.62 25.87
C VAL A 152 10.24 -24.79 26.79
N ARG A 153 9.46 -24.97 27.87
CA ARG A 153 9.65 -26.11 28.81
C ARG A 153 9.44 -27.44 28.15
N ARG A 154 8.56 -27.53 27.16
CA ARG A 154 8.19 -28.76 26.46
C ARG A 154 9.05 -29.06 25.23
N PHE A 155 10.10 -28.29 24.94
CA PHE A 155 11.01 -28.55 23.81
C PHE A 155 11.66 -29.93 23.88
N ASP A 156 11.98 -30.39 25.09
CA ASP A 156 12.58 -31.74 25.30
C ASP A 156 11.55 -32.87 25.15
N GLU A 157 10.26 -32.56 25.15
CA GLU A 157 9.17 -33.50 24.90
C GLU A 157 8.87 -33.67 23.40
N ALA A 158 9.46 -32.84 22.54
CA ALA A 158 9.24 -32.93 21.10
C ALA A 158 9.59 -34.31 20.57
N ARG A 159 8.67 -34.91 19.87
CA ARG A 159 8.77 -36.30 19.39
C ARG A 159 8.65 -36.36 17.89
N SER A 160 9.25 -37.40 17.33
CA SER A 160 9.02 -37.85 15.97
C SER A 160 8.05 -39.03 16.04
N PRO A 161 6.81 -38.90 15.58
CA PRO A 161 5.88 -40.04 15.60
C PRO A 161 6.39 -41.12 14.64
N ALA A 162 6.59 -42.33 15.19
CA ALA A 162 7.16 -43.44 14.42
C ALA A 162 6.15 -44.15 13.49
N GLU A 163 4.86 -43.89 13.67
CA GLU A 163 3.76 -44.66 13.08
C GLU A 163 2.92 -43.94 12.02
N ILE A 164 3.28 -42.72 11.63
CA ILE A 164 2.52 -42.02 10.58
C ILE A 164 3.06 -42.43 9.21
N GLU A 165 2.25 -43.19 8.47
CA GLU A 165 2.53 -43.56 7.09
C GLU A 165 2.26 -42.36 6.14
N PRO A 166 3.01 -42.19 5.03
CA PRO A 166 2.72 -41.20 4.05
C PRO A 166 1.31 -41.34 3.49
N MET A 167 0.55 -40.27 3.53
CA MET A 167 -0.84 -40.19 3.07
C MET A 167 -0.95 -39.41 1.76
N ASN A 168 -1.87 -39.85 0.90
CA ASN A 168 -2.26 -38.99 -0.23
C ASN A 168 -3.16 -37.84 0.24
N ASP A 169 -3.40 -36.83 -0.60
CA ASP A 169 -4.17 -35.64 -0.24
C ASP A 169 -5.59 -35.96 0.26
N ARG A 170 -6.24 -36.92 -0.37
CA ARG A 170 -7.61 -37.32 0.03
C ARG A 170 -7.62 -37.98 1.41
N GLU A 171 -6.67 -38.85 1.68
CA GLU A 171 -6.53 -39.53 2.97
C GLU A 171 -6.19 -38.52 4.08
N ARG A 172 -5.31 -37.57 3.78
CA ARG A 172 -4.93 -36.49 4.70
C ARG A 172 -6.13 -35.63 5.07
N TRP A 173 -6.95 -35.20 4.11
CA TRP A 173 -8.16 -34.45 4.40
C TRP A 173 -9.21 -35.26 5.16
N MET A 174 -9.35 -36.56 4.88
CA MET A 174 -10.24 -37.43 5.68
C MET A 174 -9.75 -37.54 7.12
N LYS A 175 -8.43 -37.71 7.34
CA LYS A 175 -7.84 -37.78 8.69
C LYS A 175 -8.00 -36.46 9.44
N ILE A 176 -7.83 -35.31 8.78
CA ILE A 176 -8.10 -34.00 9.35
C ILE A 176 -9.55 -33.89 9.82
N GLY A 177 -10.49 -34.29 8.99
CA GLY A 177 -11.91 -34.27 9.35
C GLY A 177 -12.21 -35.15 10.58
N GLU A 178 -11.59 -36.33 10.69
CA GLU A 178 -11.71 -37.19 11.85
C GLU A 178 -11.14 -36.55 13.13
N ILE A 179 -9.93 -35.97 13.03
CA ILE A 179 -9.29 -35.26 14.15
C ILE A 179 -10.15 -34.11 14.62
N ILE A 180 -10.58 -33.23 13.71
CA ILE A 180 -11.42 -32.07 14.04
C ILE A 180 -12.72 -32.51 14.69
N GLY A 181 -13.38 -33.54 14.17
CA GLY A 181 -14.61 -34.08 14.75
C GLY A 181 -14.43 -34.60 16.20
N ASN A 182 -13.25 -35.13 16.53
CA ASN A 182 -12.93 -35.68 17.85
C ASN A 182 -12.49 -34.59 18.86
N VAL A 183 -11.79 -33.55 18.40
CA VAL A 183 -11.10 -32.60 19.29
C VAL A 183 -11.75 -31.23 19.36
N GLN A 184 -12.52 -30.83 18.35
CA GLN A 184 -13.07 -29.49 18.27
C GLN A 184 -14.58 -29.49 18.48
N GLN A 185 -15.04 -28.60 19.36
CA GLN A 185 -16.46 -28.32 19.55
C GLN A 185 -16.69 -26.82 19.29
N VAL A 186 -17.65 -26.53 18.44
CA VAL A 186 -18.07 -25.14 18.18
C VAL A 186 -19.35 -24.88 18.94
N THR A 187 -19.27 -24.06 19.99
CA THR A 187 -20.45 -23.63 20.73
C THR A 187 -21.17 -22.52 19.95
N HIS A 188 -22.49 -22.58 19.89
CA HIS A 188 -23.29 -21.53 19.24
C HIS A 188 -22.98 -20.19 19.89
N ARG A 189 -22.35 -19.29 19.12
CA ARG A 189 -22.03 -17.96 19.54
C ARG A 189 -23.21 -17.03 19.31
N HIS A 190 -23.55 -16.22 20.31
CA HIS A 190 -24.40 -15.06 20.08
C HIS A 190 -23.64 -14.09 19.17
N HIS A 191 -24.20 -13.76 18.00
CA HIS A 191 -23.64 -12.76 17.10
C HIS A 191 -23.45 -11.45 17.87
N THR A 192 -22.20 -11.06 18.06
CA THR A 192 -21.87 -9.75 18.66
C THR A 192 -22.09 -8.65 17.63
N LEU A 193 -22.28 -7.43 18.08
CA LEU A 193 -22.39 -6.25 17.20
C LEU A 193 -21.19 -6.14 16.26
N ARG A 194 -19.99 -6.58 16.71
CA ARG A 194 -18.76 -6.66 15.95
C ARG A 194 -18.85 -7.66 14.78
N ASP A 195 -19.47 -8.81 15.00
CA ASP A 195 -19.63 -9.83 13.96
C ASP A 195 -20.61 -9.34 12.90
N TRP A 196 -21.69 -8.67 13.35
CA TRP A 196 -22.67 -8.07 12.44
C TRP A 196 -22.02 -6.99 11.55
N ILE A 197 -21.20 -6.07 12.11
CA ILE A 197 -20.48 -5.06 11.35
C ILE A 197 -19.48 -5.74 10.39
N SER A 198 -18.80 -6.79 10.85
CA SER A 198 -17.86 -7.55 10.03
C SER A 198 -18.54 -8.15 8.80
N GLU A 199 -19.67 -8.82 9.00
CA GLU A 199 -20.44 -9.43 7.93
C GLU A 199 -21.06 -8.37 6.99
N ALA A 200 -21.61 -7.29 7.53
CA ALA A 200 -22.16 -6.18 6.77
C ALA A 200 -21.09 -5.51 5.88
N SER A 201 -19.82 -5.49 6.31
CA SER A 201 -18.73 -4.89 5.56
C SER A 201 -18.25 -5.74 4.37
N ILE A 202 -18.62 -7.02 4.30
CA ILE A 202 -18.19 -7.95 3.23
C ILE A 202 -19.30 -8.14 2.20
N ARG A 203 -20.57 -8.10 2.61
CA ARG A 203 -21.72 -8.29 1.70
C ARG A 203 -21.78 -7.12 0.70
N PRO A 204 -21.86 -7.36 -0.63
CA PRO A 204 -21.82 -6.28 -1.62
C PRO A 204 -22.86 -5.19 -1.41
N LEU A 205 -24.10 -5.57 -1.05
CA LEU A 205 -25.21 -4.63 -0.89
C LEU A 205 -25.03 -3.63 0.25
N THR A 206 -24.45 -4.06 1.36
CA THR A 206 -24.20 -3.22 2.56
C THR A 206 -22.75 -2.73 2.60
N GLY A 207 -21.81 -3.54 2.14
CA GLY A 207 -20.37 -3.25 2.17
C GLY A 207 -19.97 -2.10 1.23
N VAL A 208 -20.59 -1.99 0.03
CA VAL A 208 -20.27 -0.88 -0.89
C VAL A 208 -20.66 0.48 -0.29
N PRO A 209 -21.89 0.70 0.22
CA PRO A 209 -22.21 1.94 0.93
C PRO A 209 -21.30 2.21 2.13
N ILE A 210 -20.99 1.19 2.95
CA ILE A 210 -20.06 1.32 4.08
C ILE A 210 -18.69 1.75 3.59
N ALA A 211 -18.17 1.11 2.53
CA ALA A 211 -16.86 1.44 1.96
C ALA A 211 -16.81 2.89 1.47
N LEU A 212 -17.86 3.37 0.79
CA LEU A 212 -17.92 4.75 0.32
C LEU A 212 -17.91 5.74 1.50
N VAL A 213 -18.69 5.49 2.55
CA VAL A 213 -18.70 6.33 3.75
C VAL A 213 -17.34 6.31 4.45
N VAL A 214 -16.73 5.13 4.60
CA VAL A 214 -15.41 4.99 5.24
C VAL A 214 -14.32 5.70 4.44
N ILE A 215 -14.29 5.52 3.10
CA ILE A 215 -13.32 6.19 2.23
C ILE A 215 -13.51 7.72 2.28
N PHE A 216 -14.76 8.19 2.20
CA PHE A 216 -15.05 9.62 2.29
C PHE A 216 -14.63 10.22 3.63
N THR A 217 -14.95 9.54 4.74
CA THR A 217 -14.54 9.96 6.08
C THR A 217 -13.03 9.96 6.23
N ALA A 218 -12.34 8.95 5.68
CA ALA A 218 -10.88 8.88 5.69
C ALA A 218 -10.25 10.06 4.93
N LEU A 219 -10.73 10.35 3.72
CA LEU A 219 -10.23 11.48 2.92
C LEU A 219 -10.51 12.82 3.61
N TRP A 220 -11.70 12.99 4.16
CA TRP A 220 -12.04 14.19 4.93
C TRP A 220 -11.14 14.36 6.17
N LEU A 221 -10.90 13.27 6.91
CA LEU A 221 -10.02 13.30 8.09
C LEU A 221 -8.57 13.62 7.71
N VAL A 222 -8.08 13.06 6.59
CA VAL A 222 -6.74 13.35 6.06
C VAL A 222 -6.63 14.84 5.69
N SER A 223 -7.63 15.40 4.98
CA SER A 223 -7.66 16.83 4.65
C SER A 223 -7.68 17.68 5.92
N PHE A 224 -8.57 17.38 6.86
CA PHE A 224 -8.71 18.13 8.11
C PHE A 224 -7.41 18.15 8.93
N ILE A 225 -6.79 16.99 9.13
CA ILE A 225 -5.51 16.90 9.86
C ILE A 225 -4.39 17.59 9.08
N GLY A 226 -4.31 17.38 7.76
CA GLY A 226 -3.30 17.98 6.91
C GLY A 226 -3.35 19.51 6.94
N GLU A 227 -4.54 20.10 6.71
CA GLU A 227 -4.75 21.55 6.75
C GLU A 227 -4.49 22.15 8.14
N THR A 228 -4.89 21.43 9.20
CA THR A 228 -4.60 21.85 10.56
C THR A 228 -3.10 21.91 10.84
N LEU A 229 -2.34 20.89 10.41
CA LEU A 229 -0.89 20.86 10.54
C LEU A 229 -0.23 21.98 9.72
N ILE A 230 -0.69 22.24 8.49
CA ILE A 230 -0.19 23.33 7.66
C ILE A 230 -0.40 24.66 8.38
N THR A 231 -1.63 25.00 8.71
CA THR A 231 -2.01 26.31 9.23
C THR A 231 -1.38 26.62 10.59
N TYR A 232 -1.32 25.64 11.50
CA TYR A 232 -0.89 25.89 12.88
C TYR A 232 0.60 25.56 13.15
N ILE A 233 1.25 24.76 12.31
CA ILE A 233 2.64 24.36 12.52
C ILE A 233 3.55 24.84 11.39
N PHE A 234 3.24 24.47 10.15
CA PHE A 234 4.19 24.69 9.04
C PHE A 234 4.18 26.12 8.52
N ASP A 235 3.02 26.75 8.32
CA ASP A 235 2.93 28.14 7.87
C ASP A 235 3.59 29.12 8.85
N PRO A 236 3.36 29.04 10.17
CA PRO A 236 4.10 29.85 11.14
C PRO A 236 5.61 29.61 11.09
N LEU A 237 6.06 28.36 10.89
CA LEU A 237 7.47 28.03 10.77
C LEU A 237 8.11 28.70 9.54
N PHE A 238 7.42 28.65 8.38
CA PHE A 238 7.89 29.29 7.16
C PHE A 238 7.79 30.82 7.21
N THR A 239 6.84 31.37 7.96
CA THR A 239 6.79 32.81 8.24
C THR A 239 8.03 33.27 9.03
N LEU A 240 8.51 32.47 9.99
CA LEU A 240 9.76 32.72 10.69
C LEU A 240 11.00 32.53 9.81
N TYR A 241 10.92 31.67 8.81
CA TYR A 241 11.97 31.42 7.83
C TYR A 241 12.09 32.51 6.76
N ALA A 242 11.00 33.21 6.45
CA ALA A 242 10.95 34.25 5.39
C ALA A 242 12.01 35.34 5.50
N PRO A 243 12.30 35.96 6.68
CA PRO A 243 13.33 36.97 6.82
C PRO A 243 14.74 36.46 6.50
N ILE A 244 15.02 35.18 6.79
CA ILE A 244 16.32 34.56 6.49
C ILE A 244 16.50 34.45 4.97
N VAL A 245 15.48 33.95 4.26
CA VAL A 245 15.52 33.82 2.80
C VAL A 245 15.61 35.19 2.14
N MET A 246 14.88 36.18 2.66
CA MET A 246 14.94 37.54 2.16
C MET A 246 16.33 38.17 2.34
N SER A 247 16.99 37.92 3.46
CA SER A 247 18.36 38.37 3.68
C SER A 247 19.35 37.72 2.69
N ILE A 248 19.17 36.43 2.40
CA ILE A 248 19.95 35.72 1.37
C ILE A 248 19.67 36.29 -0.02
N SER A 249 18.40 36.63 -0.34
CA SER A 249 17.99 37.23 -1.60
C SER A 249 18.71 38.58 -1.84
N ILE A 250 18.73 39.43 -0.81
CA ILE A 250 19.40 40.72 -0.87
C ILE A 250 20.92 40.57 -1.04
N TRP A 251 21.52 39.59 -0.33
CA TRP A 251 22.97 39.33 -0.40
C TRP A 251 23.40 38.78 -1.76
N LEU A 252 22.60 37.89 -2.39
CA LEU A 252 22.91 37.35 -3.72
C LEU A 252 22.79 38.39 -4.84
N GLY A 253 21.91 39.36 -4.70
CA GLY A 253 21.59 40.30 -5.78
C GLY A 253 20.97 39.63 -7.02
N PRO A 254 20.59 40.43 -8.03
CA PRO A 254 19.99 39.86 -9.23
C PRO A 254 21.00 39.08 -10.07
N GLY A 255 20.66 37.82 -10.44
CA GLY A 255 21.49 36.97 -11.25
C GLY A 255 21.00 35.50 -11.26
N LEU A 256 21.65 34.68 -12.06
CA LEU A 256 21.27 33.29 -12.28
C LEU A 256 21.24 32.45 -10.96
N LEU A 257 22.12 32.75 -10.03
CA LEU A 257 22.11 32.10 -8.70
C LEU A 257 20.90 32.52 -7.86
N HIS A 258 20.47 33.78 -7.99
CA HIS A 258 19.27 34.26 -7.33
C HIS A 258 18.03 33.56 -7.89
N GLU A 259 17.91 33.44 -9.21
CA GLU A 259 16.79 32.77 -9.87
C GLU A 259 16.72 31.27 -9.52
N LEU A 260 17.87 30.58 -9.40
CA LEU A 260 17.91 29.18 -9.02
C LEU A 260 17.59 28.95 -7.54
N LEU A 261 18.12 29.80 -6.64
CA LEU A 261 17.98 29.58 -5.20
C LEU A 261 16.71 30.20 -4.61
N ILE A 262 16.39 31.41 -5.01
CA ILE A 262 15.27 32.21 -4.48
C ILE A 262 14.09 32.20 -5.45
N GLY A 263 14.36 32.29 -6.76
CA GLY A 263 13.37 32.46 -7.81
C GLY A 263 12.94 33.90 -7.99
N GLN A 264 11.76 34.08 -8.52
CA GLN A 264 11.20 35.43 -8.80
C GLN A 264 10.53 36.01 -7.54
N LEU A 265 10.85 37.25 -7.21
CA LEU A 265 10.14 38.00 -6.16
C LEU A 265 8.84 38.55 -6.73
N ILE A 266 7.73 38.31 -6.06
CA ILE A 266 6.42 38.78 -6.46
C ILE A 266 6.10 40.03 -5.62
N ASN A 267 5.92 41.15 -6.28
CA ASN A 267 5.75 42.46 -5.61
C ASN A 267 6.87 42.82 -4.60
N GLY A 268 8.09 42.29 -4.82
CA GLY A 268 9.22 42.51 -3.92
C GLY A 268 9.25 41.61 -2.65
N GLU A 269 8.30 40.68 -2.54
CA GLU A 269 8.20 39.73 -1.47
C GLU A 269 8.38 38.28 -1.96
N ILE A 270 8.69 37.38 -1.05
CA ILE A 270 8.84 35.95 -1.35
C ILE A 270 7.46 35.29 -1.25
N ASP A 271 6.94 34.85 -2.38
CA ASP A 271 5.81 33.92 -2.43
C ASP A 271 6.33 32.49 -2.51
N TYR A 272 6.19 31.71 -1.43
CA TYR A 272 6.67 30.34 -1.37
C TYR A 272 6.05 29.40 -2.41
N ILE A 273 4.90 29.75 -2.98
CA ILE A 273 4.22 28.95 -3.99
C ILE A 273 4.71 29.32 -5.39
N GLN A 274 4.85 30.63 -5.69
CA GLN A 274 5.07 31.12 -7.03
C GLN A 274 6.53 31.52 -7.36
N SER A 275 7.38 31.72 -6.32
CA SER A 275 8.76 32.19 -6.52
C SER A 275 9.66 31.18 -7.26
N MET A 276 9.32 29.90 -7.25
CA MET A 276 10.01 28.79 -7.96
C MET A 276 11.49 28.56 -7.62
N GLY A 277 12.02 29.13 -6.55
CA GLY A 277 13.41 28.91 -6.12
C GLY A 277 13.56 27.62 -5.31
N LEU A 278 14.82 27.16 -5.20
CA LEU A 278 15.15 25.95 -4.41
C LEU A 278 14.91 26.16 -2.92
N LEU A 279 15.30 27.33 -2.36
CA LEU A 279 15.13 27.68 -0.95
C LEU A 279 13.72 28.21 -0.62
N THR A 280 12.95 28.59 -1.59
CA THR A 280 11.57 29.03 -1.45
C THR A 280 10.62 27.88 -1.69
N THR A 281 10.12 27.73 -2.90
CA THR A 281 9.18 26.70 -3.33
C THR A 281 9.72 25.30 -3.13
N GLY A 282 11.02 25.09 -3.38
CA GLY A 282 11.69 23.78 -3.25
C GLY A 282 11.66 23.22 -1.83
N LEU A 283 11.74 24.07 -0.80
CA LEU A 283 11.60 23.67 0.60
C LEU A 283 10.14 23.68 1.08
N TYR A 284 9.39 24.72 0.72
CA TYR A 284 8.01 24.88 1.20
C TYR A 284 7.11 23.73 0.76
N VAL A 285 7.17 23.34 -0.49
CA VAL A 285 6.26 22.32 -1.04
C VAL A 285 6.42 20.95 -0.37
N PRO A 286 7.61 20.34 -0.31
CA PRO A 286 7.73 19.01 0.32
C PRO A 286 7.51 19.04 1.82
N PHE A 287 7.88 20.11 2.53
CA PHE A 287 7.78 20.16 3.99
C PHE A 287 6.48 20.80 4.49
N ALA A 288 6.02 21.91 3.93
CA ALA A 288 4.83 22.59 4.42
C ALA A 288 3.54 22.09 3.77
N MET A 289 3.57 21.70 2.49
CA MET A 289 2.36 21.26 1.81
C MET A 289 2.21 19.73 1.76
N VAL A 290 3.27 18.98 1.43
CA VAL A 290 3.15 17.53 1.17
C VAL A 290 3.28 16.72 2.45
N LEU A 291 4.27 17.01 3.30
CA LEU A 291 4.54 16.23 4.51
C LEU A 291 3.36 16.17 5.49
N PRO A 292 2.61 17.26 5.77
CA PRO A 292 1.43 17.19 6.65
C PRO A 292 0.37 16.21 6.16
N TYR A 293 0.05 16.24 4.87
CA TYR A 293 -0.90 15.28 4.29
C TYR A 293 -0.39 13.85 4.33
N ILE A 294 0.92 13.63 4.18
CA ILE A 294 1.53 12.30 4.29
C ILE A 294 1.45 11.79 5.71
N ILE A 295 1.71 12.63 6.72
CA ILE A 295 1.55 12.29 8.14
C ILE A 295 0.10 11.87 8.42
N ALA A 296 -0.85 12.70 8.00
CA ALA A 296 -2.28 12.45 8.18
C ALA A 296 -2.70 11.15 7.50
N PHE A 297 -2.33 10.96 6.24
CA PHE A 297 -2.69 9.80 5.44
C PHE A 297 -2.13 8.49 6.00
N TYR A 298 -0.83 8.45 6.33
CA TYR A 298 -0.24 7.24 6.90
C TYR A 298 -0.76 6.91 8.29
N SER A 299 -1.18 7.91 9.07
CA SER A 299 -1.84 7.69 10.36
C SER A 299 -3.20 7.01 10.18
N VAL A 300 -4.03 7.52 9.27
CA VAL A 300 -5.34 6.93 8.94
C VAL A 300 -5.18 5.53 8.35
N LEU A 301 -4.22 5.35 7.44
CA LEU A 301 -3.92 4.05 6.84
C LEU A 301 -3.49 3.02 7.89
N ALA A 302 -2.61 3.39 8.83
CA ALA A 302 -2.16 2.48 9.89
C ALA A 302 -3.33 2.02 10.78
N VAL A 303 -4.31 2.90 11.02
CA VAL A 303 -5.56 2.53 11.70
C VAL A 303 -6.35 1.51 10.87
N PHE A 304 -6.48 1.69 9.56
CA PHE A 304 -7.21 0.75 8.71
C PHE A 304 -6.54 -0.61 8.60
N GLU A 305 -5.22 -0.65 8.58
CA GLU A 305 -4.45 -1.90 8.63
C GLU A 305 -4.66 -2.63 9.97
N ASP A 306 -4.52 -1.91 11.09
CA ASP A 306 -4.62 -2.53 12.42
C ASP A 306 -6.05 -2.98 12.74
N THR A 307 -7.06 -2.26 12.27
CA THR A 307 -8.47 -2.67 12.44
C THR A 307 -8.84 -3.89 11.62
N GLY A 308 -8.09 -4.23 10.57
CA GLY A 308 -8.42 -5.31 9.63
C GLY A 308 -9.46 -4.92 8.59
N TYR A 309 -9.65 -3.63 8.30
CA TYR A 309 -10.60 -3.15 7.30
C TYR A 309 -10.12 -3.39 5.85
N LEU A 310 -8.81 -3.28 5.59
CA LEU A 310 -8.25 -3.42 4.24
C LEU A 310 -8.54 -4.79 3.58
N PRO A 311 -8.42 -5.94 4.25
CA PRO A 311 -8.82 -7.24 3.68
C PRO A 311 -10.28 -7.30 3.26
N ARG A 312 -11.18 -6.66 4.01
CA ARG A 312 -12.62 -6.60 3.67
C ARG A 312 -12.87 -5.76 2.42
N LEU A 313 -12.18 -4.63 2.32
CA LEU A 313 -12.21 -3.79 1.12
C LEU A 313 -11.68 -4.56 -0.09
N ALA A 314 -10.63 -5.37 0.09
CA ALA A 314 -10.09 -6.24 -0.95
C ALA A 314 -11.12 -7.28 -1.41
N THR A 315 -11.78 -7.97 -0.49
CA THR A 315 -12.85 -8.94 -0.82
C THR A 315 -14.01 -8.28 -1.55
N LEU A 316 -14.44 -7.10 -1.09
CA LEU A 316 -15.56 -6.38 -1.69
C LEU A 316 -15.27 -5.93 -3.14
N SER A 317 -14.03 -5.55 -3.42
CA SER A 317 -13.59 -5.05 -4.73
C SER A 317 -13.11 -6.17 -5.67
N ASP A 318 -13.00 -7.41 -5.21
CA ASP A 318 -12.38 -8.52 -5.95
C ASP A 318 -13.03 -8.75 -7.32
N THR A 319 -14.36 -8.79 -7.39
CA THR A 319 -15.10 -8.97 -8.65
C THR A 319 -14.76 -7.90 -9.70
N LEU A 320 -14.56 -6.64 -9.28
CA LEU A 320 -14.20 -5.54 -10.18
C LEU A 320 -12.74 -5.67 -10.64
N PHE A 321 -11.83 -5.96 -9.70
CA PHE A 321 -10.40 -6.07 -10.00
C PHE A 321 -10.07 -7.30 -10.83
N HIS A 322 -10.83 -8.38 -10.71
CA HIS A 322 -10.72 -9.55 -11.60
C HIS A 322 -10.94 -9.18 -13.08
N ARG A 323 -11.89 -8.28 -13.37
CA ARG A 323 -12.09 -7.78 -14.74
C ARG A 323 -10.89 -6.99 -15.27
N PHE A 324 -10.07 -6.43 -14.39
CA PHE A 324 -8.83 -5.73 -14.73
C PHE A 324 -7.61 -6.65 -14.78
N GLY A 325 -7.78 -7.96 -14.57
CA GLY A 325 -6.68 -8.92 -14.52
C GLY A 325 -5.84 -8.79 -13.25
N MET A 326 -6.47 -8.39 -12.15
CA MET A 326 -5.90 -8.32 -10.81
C MET A 326 -6.85 -8.99 -9.83
N HIS A 327 -6.37 -9.39 -8.67
CA HIS A 327 -7.21 -9.80 -7.54
C HIS A 327 -7.55 -8.61 -6.64
N GLY A 328 -8.46 -8.80 -5.68
CA GLY A 328 -8.96 -7.74 -4.80
C GLY A 328 -7.90 -6.96 -4.02
N PHE A 329 -6.73 -7.54 -3.75
CA PHE A 329 -5.60 -6.79 -3.15
C PHE A 329 -5.11 -5.62 -3.99
N GLY A 330 -5.43 -5.57 -5.28
CA GLY A 330 -5.17 -4.39 -6.12
C GLY A 330 -5.84 -3.11 -5.62
N ILE A 331 -6.88 -3.21 -4.78
CA ILE A 331 -7.51 -2.04 -4.15
C ILE A 331 -6.56 -1.33 -3.18
N ILE A 332 -5.64 -2.05 -2.52
CA ILE A 332 -4.73 -1.46 -1.53
C ILE A 332 -3.82 -0.40 -2.16
N PRO A 333 -3.06 -0.70 -3.23
CA PRO A 333 -2.31 0.32 -3.97
C PRO A 333 -3.18 1.47 -4.48
N VAL A 334 -4.38 1.18 -4.98
CA VAL A 334 -5.33 2.20 -5.48
C VAL A 334 -5.81 3.10 -4.34
N PHE A 335 -6.17 2.53 -3.19
CA PHE A 335 -6.56 3.29 -2.01
C PHE A 335 -5.41 4.19 -1.51
N LEU A 336 -4.18 3.67 -1.48
CA LEU A 336 -2.99 4.45 -1.18
C LEU A 336 -2.79 5.60 -2.17
N GLY A 337 -3.09 5.37 -3.45
CA GLY A 337 -3.05 6.36 -4.51
C GLY A 337 -4.01 7.53 -4.31
N LEU A 338 -5.17 7.33 -3.66
CA LEU A 338 -6.10 8.41 -3.31
C LEU A 338 -5.47 9.46 -2.37
N GLY A 339 -4.58 9.04 -1.47
CA GLY A 339 -3.79 9.96 -0.66
C GLY A 339 -2.65 10.57 -1.48
N CYS A 340 -1.76 9.74 -1.97
CA CYS A 340 -0.64 10.14 -2.83
C CYS A 340 -0.28 9.00 -3.80
N ASN A 341 -0.12 9.36 -5.09
CA ASN A 341 0.19 8.35 -6.11
C ASN A 341 1.58 7.72 -5.92
N VAL A 342 2.54 8.40 -5.30
CA VAL A 342 3.89 7.88 -5.03
C VAL A 342 3.84 6.60 -4.17
N PRO A 343 3.30 6.63 -2.94
CA PRO A 343 3.16 5.41 -2.14
C PRO A 343 2.19 4.40 -2.76
N GLY A 344 1.18 4.85 -3.52
CA GLY A 344 0.29 3.96 -4.26
C GLY A 344 1.04 3.10 -5.26
N VAL A 345 1.90 3.70 -6.08
CA VAL A 345 2.73 2.97 -7.05
C VAL A 345 3.74 2.05 -6.35
N LEU A 346 4.36 2.50 -5.26
CA LEU A 346 5.29 1.65 -4.50
C LEU A 346 4.59 0.43 -3.89
N ALA A 347 3.36 0.59 -3.42
CA ALA A 347 2.58 -0.51 -2.87
C ALA A 347 2.22 -1.58 -3.93
N THR A 348 2.34 -1.27 -5.22
CA THR A 348 2.16 -2.30 -6.26
C THR A 348 3.17 -3.45 -6.17
N ARG A 349 4.28 -3.26 -5.44
CA ARG A 349 5.24 -4.33 -5.14
C ARG A 349 4.62 -5.52 -4.41
N SER A 350 3.56 -5.29 -3.64
CA SER A 350 2.82 -6.35 -2.95
C SER A 350 2.02 -7.25 -3.89
N LEU A 351 1.84 -6.84 -5.14
CA LEU A 351 1.17 -7.64 -6.16
C LEU A 351 2.16 -8.67 -6.75
N GLU A 352 1.69 -9.88 -6.98
CA GLU A 352 2.55 -11.02 -7.32
C GLU A 352 3.14 -10.93 -8.72
N THR A 353 2.30 -10.61 -9.72
CA THR A 353 2.71 -10.68 -11.13
C THR A 353 3.12 -9.32 -11.68
N LYS A 354 4.05 -9.32 -12.66
CA LYS A 354 4.44 -8.11 -13.37
C LYS A 354 3.27 -7.44 -14.09
N LYS A 355 2.31 -8.25 -14.60
CA LYS A 355 1.09 -7.77 -15.23
C LYS A 355 0.27 -6.92 -14.26
N GLN A 356 0.00 -7.46 -13.08
CA GLN A 356 -0.77 -6.77 -12.04
C GLN A 356 -0.11 -5.47 -11.60
N ARG A 357 1.22 -5.49 -11.37
CA ARG A 357 2.02 -4.31 -11.00
C ARG A 357 1.92 -3.21 -12.06
N PHE A 358 2.06 -3.58 -13.33
CA PHE A 358 1.96 -2.64 -14.44
C PHE A 358 0.58 -2.02 -14.55
N ILE A 359 -0.49 -2.83 -14.50
CA ILE A 359 -1.88 -2.35 -14.58
C ILE A 359 -2.18 -1.43 -13.40
N ALA A 360 -1.89 -1.86 -12.16
CA ALA A 360 -2.15 -1.06 -10.96
C ALA A 360 -1.40 0.28 -10.99
N ALA A 361 -0.09 0.26 -11.29
CA ALA A 361 0.72 1.48 -11.36
C ALA A 361 0.20 2.45 -12.42
N THR A 362 -0.18 1.94 -13.61
CA THR A 362 -0.73 2.77 -14.69
C THR A 362 -2.09 3.35 -14.33
N LEU A 363 -3.00 2.56 -13.73
CA LEU A 363 -4.31 3.03 -13.27
C LEU A 363 -4.19 4.11 -12.19
N ILE A 364 -3.29 3.91 -11.22
CA ILE A 364 -3.03 4.91 -10.17
C ILE A 364 -2.54 6.22 -10.78
N ALA A 365 -1.63 6.14 -11.72
CA ALA A 365 -1.05 7.33 -12.35
C ALA A 365 -2.07 8.15 -13.12
N ILE A 366 -2.95 7.48 -13.89
CA ILE A 366 -3.84 8.12 -14.87
C ILE A 366 -5.18 8.56 -14.28
N SER A 367 -5.80 7.73 -13.43
CA SER A 367 -7.22 7.91 -13.06
C SER A 367 -7.49 8.03 -11.57
N VAL A 368 -6.51 7.71 -10.71
CA VAL A 368 -6.69 7.86 -9.26
C VAL A 368 -6.31 9.28 -8.84
N PRO A 369 -7.29 10.10 -8.41
CA PRO A 369 -7.03 11.46 -7.99
C PRO A 369 -6.41 11.45 -6.58
N CYS A 370 -5.14 11.86 -6.46
CA CYS A 370 -4.49 12.09 -5.16
C CYS A 370 -5.00 13.41 -4.51
N MET A 371 -4.64 13.66 -3.25
CA MET A 371 -5.10 14.86 -2.53
C MET A 371 -4.82 16.16 -3.28
N ALA A 372 -3.64 16.32 -3.89
CA ALA A 372 -3.32 17.50 -4.69
C ALA A 372 -4.23 17.64 -5.92
N LYS A 373 -4.57 16.54 -6.60
CA LYS A 373 -5.52 16.54 -7.72
C LYS A 373 -6.94 16.90 -7.23
N ASN A 374 -7.34 16.36 -6.07
CA ASN A 374 -8.63 16.69 -5.46
C ASN A 374 -8.70 18.19 -5.12
N ALA A 375 -7.69 18.72 -4.43
CA ALA A 375 -7.60 20.14 -4.10
C ALA A 375 -7.66 21.02 -5.36
N MET A 376 -6.97 20.63 -6.44
CA MET A 376 -7.02 21.32 -7.74
C MET A 376 -8.46 21.31 -8.31
N VAL A 377 -9.12 20.17 -8.36
CA VAL A 377 -10.49 20.05 -8.91
C VAL A 377 -11.47 20.90 -8.12
N PHE A 378 -11.44 20.82 -6.80
CA PHE A 378 -12.32 21.61 -5.92
C PHE A 378 -11.97 23.10 -5.94
N GLY A 379 -10.68 23.45 -5.98
CA GLY A 379 -10.21 24.83 -6.03
C GLY A 379 -10.59 25.54 -7.34
N ILE A 380 -10.55 24.84 -8.47
CA ILE A 380 -10.92 25.43 -9.78
C ILE A 380 -12.44 25.40 -9.96
N LEU A 381 -13.10 24.27 -9.72
CA LEU A 381 -14.49 24.05 -10.10
C LEU A 381 -15.50 24.23 -8.97
N GLY A 382 -15.06 24.21 -7.71
CA GLY A 382 -15.95 24.29 -6.56
C GLY A 382 -16.81 25.57 -6.53
N SER A 383 -16.25 26.71 -6.94
CA SER A 383 -16.95 28.00 -7.03
C SER A 383 -18.01 28.06 -8.15
N PHE A 384 -17.85 27.24 -9.20
CA PHE A 384 -18.79 27.20 -10.34
C PHE A 384 -19.95 26.22 -10.10
N GLY A 385 -19.83 25.29 -9.16
CA GLY A 385 -20.88 24.37 -8.76
C GLY A 385 -20.48 22.90 -8.76
N MET A 386 -21.13 22.12 -7.90
CA MET A 386 -20.79 20.70 -7.66
C MET A 386 -20.99 19.82 -8.91
N VAL A 387 -21.84 20.23 -9.86
CA VAL A 387 -22.07 19.47 -11.10
C VAL A 387 -20.79 19.32 -11.91
N TYR A 388 -19.97 20.37 -12.01
CA TYR A 388 -18.71 20.34 -12.73
C TYR A 388 -17.66 19.45 -12.06
N VAL A 389 -17.65 19.45 -10.73
CA VAL A 389 -16.82 18.55 -9.93
C VAL A 389 -17.21 17.08 -10.18
N ILE A 390 -18.51 16.79 -10.16
CA ILE A 390 -19.03 15.44 -10.43
C ILE A 390 -18.70 14.97 -11.85
N LEU A 391 -18.73 15.88 -12.84
CA LEU A 391 -18.33 15.55 -14.22
C LEU A 391 -16.87 15.11 -14.31
N VAL A 392 -15.95 15.78 -13.61
CA VAL A 392 -14.54 15.37 -13.56
C VAL A 392 -14.38 14.01 -12.92
N PHE A 393 -14.91 13.82 -11.71
CA PHE A 393 -14.79 12.53 -11.01
C PHE A 393 -15.49 11.37 -11.73
N GLY A 394 -16.65 11.65 -12.34
CA GLY A 394 -17.34 10.68 -13.19
C GLY A 394 -16.50 10.26 -14.40
N THR A 395 -15.85 11.23 -15.06
CA THR A 395 -14.94 10.96 -16.18
C THR A 395 -13.73 10.16 -15.71
N LEU A 396 -13.12 10.50 -14.57
CA LEU A 396 -12.00 9.75 -14.00
C LEU A 396 -12.38 8.30 -13.66
N PHE A 397 -13.57 8.10 -13.12
CA PHE A 397 -14.09 6.74 -12.85
C PHE A 397 -14.30 5.94 -14.13
N LEU A 398 -14.86 6.54 -15.18
CA LEU A 398 -15.00 5.90 -16.49
C LEU A 398 -13.64 5.55 -17.10
N VAL A 399 -12.65 6.46 -16.98
CA VAL A 399 -11.28 6.22 -17.42
C VAL A 399 -10.64 5.08 -16.62
N PHE A 400 -10.86 5.02 -15.30
CA PHE A 400 -10.37 3.93 -14.45
C PHE A 400 -10.89 2.57 -14.92
N VAL A 401 -12.19 2.44 -15.10
CA VAL A 401 -12.82 1.18 -15.53
C VAL A 401 -12.41 0.80 -16.95
N SER A 402 -12.50 1.72 -17.90
CA SER A 402 -12.17 1.44 -19.31
C SER A 402 -10.70 1.11 -19.49
N SER A 403 -9.79 1.88 -18.86
CA SER A 403 -8.35 1.63 -18.91
C SER A 403 -7.99 0.29 -18.26
N GLY A 404 -8.62 -0.09 -17.15
CA GLY A 404 -8.41 -1.38 -16.51
C GLY A 404 -8.75 -2.55 -17.43
N ILE A 405 -9.91 -2.49 -18.09
CA ILE A 405 -10.34 -3.51 -19.05
C ILE A 405 -9.42 -3.56 -20.28
N ILE A 406 -9.05 -2.40 -20.82
CA ILE A 406 -8.18 -2.32 -22.00
C ILE A 406 -6.79 -2.87 -21.69
N LEU A 407 -6.19 -2.45 -20.57
CA LEU A 407 -4.87 -2.92 -20.15
C LEU A 407 -4.85 -4.42 -19.88
N ASN A 408 -5.90 -4.98 -19.29
CA ASN A 408 -6.01 -6.43 -19.10
C ASN A 408 -6.00 -7.21 -20.42
N ARG A 409 -6.63 -6.67 -21.47
CA ARG A 409 -6.65 -7.29 -22.81
C ARG A 409 -5.31 -7.13 -23.56
N LEU A 410 -4.64 -5.99 -23.37
CA LEU A 410 -3.38 -5.69 -24.06
C LEU A 410 -2.19 -6.44 -23.45
N ILE A 411 -2.20 -6.68 -22.15
CA ILE A 411 -1.08 -7.29 -21.44
C ILE A 411 -1.37 -8.75 -21.16
N LYS A 412 -0.55 -9.63 -21.74
CA LYS A 412 -0.62 -11.07 -21.54
C LYS A 412 -0.05 -11.45 -20.16
N GLY A 413 -0.62 -12.44 -19.53
CA GLY A 413 -0.18 -13.00 -18.24
C GLY A 413 -1.37 -13.50 -17.43
N ASP A 414 -1.12 -14.42 -16.51
CA ASP A 414 -2.11 -14.99 -15.64
C ASP A 414 -2.27 -14.13 -14.36
N SER A 415 -3.46 -14.18 -13.80
CA SER A 415 -3.77 -13.58 -12.50
C SER A 415 -4.14 -14.75 -11.58
N PRO A 416 -3.22 -15.18 -10.70
CA PRO A 416 -3.50 -16.28 -9.79
C PRO A 416 -4.65 -15.92 -8.86
N GLU A 417 -5.48 -16.90 -8.53
CA GLU A 417 -6.51 -16.77 -7.51
C GLU A 417 -5.84 -16.81 -6.12
N ILE A 418 -6.21 -15.89 -5.26
CA ILE A 418 -5.70 -15.84 -3.89
C ILE A 418 -6.84 -16.12 -2.92
N CYS A 419 -6.62 -17.09 -2.04
CA CYS A 419 -7.49 -17.31 -0.89
C CYS A 419 -7.24 -16.21 0.16
N LEU A 420 -8.18 -15.31 0.31
CA LEU A 420 -8.15 -14.22 1.30
C LEU A 420 -8.67 -14.71 2.65
N GLU A 421 -7.81 -14.73 3.66
CA GLU A 421 -8.24 -14.84 5.05
C GLU A 421 -8.63 -13.45 5.57
N ILE A 422 -9.86 -13.31 6.05
CA ILE A 422 -10.37 -12.05 6.58
C ILE A 422 -10.22 -12.08 8.10
N PRO A 423 -9.25 -11.36 8.68
CA PRO A 423 -9.06 -11.34 10.12
C PRO A 423 -10.25 -10.65 10.81
N PRO A 424 -10.60 -11.03 12.05
CA PRO A 424 -11.62 -10.32 12.81
C PRO A 424 -11.22 -8.86 13.03
N TYR A 425 -12.23 -7.97 13.21
CA TYR A 425 -11.93 -6.58 13.56
C TYR A 425 -11.20 -6.51 14.89
N ARG A 426 -10.15 -5.70 14.96
CA ARG A 426 -9.35 -5.48 16.18
C ARG A 426 -9.33 -3.99 16.54
N LYS A 427 -9.18 -3.70 17.83
CA LYS A 427 -8.93 -2.32 18.26
C LYS A 427 -7.50 -1.96 17.88
N PRO A 428 -7.28 -0.81 17.19
CA PRO A 428 -5.93 -0.37 16.83
C PRO A 428 -5.12 -0.06 18.09
N ASP A 429 -3.87 -0.50 18.12
CA ASP A 429 -2.92 -0.13 19.18
C ASP A 429 -2.24 1.20 18.85
N PRO A 430 -2.42 2.26 19.65
CA PRO A 430 -1.87 3.59 19.36
C PRO A 430 -0.35 3.60 19.17
N LEU A 431 0.37 2.77 19.93
CA LEU A 431 1.83 2.70 19.84
C LEU A 431 2.28 2.07 18.51
N THR A 432 1.61 1.02 18.09
CA THR A 432 1.87 0.35 16.81
C THR A 432 1.54 1.27 15.63
N VAL A 433 0.41 1.98 15.69
CA VAL A 433 0.03 3.00 14.68
C VAL A 433 1.12 4.07 14.57
N LEU A 434 1.58 4.62 15.70
CA LEU A 434 2.61 5.65 15.71
C LEU A 434 3.95 5.14 15.13
N LYS A 435 4.38 3.94 15.50
CA LYS A 435 5.61 3.32 14.97
C LYS A 435 5.54 3.10 13.45
N LYS A 436 4.42 2.56 12.95
CA LYS A 436 4.19 2.35 11.51
C LYS A 436 4.20 3.68 10.74
N THR A 437 3.49 4.68 11.26
CA THR A 437 3.45 6.02 10.67
C THR A 437 4.84 6.64 10.61
N TRP A 438 5.60 6.61 11.71
CA TRP A 438 6.96 7.15 11.77
C TRP A 438 7.92 6.46 10.79
N MET A 439 7.86 5.14 10.69
CA MET A 439 8.68 4.38 9.76
C MET A 439 8.43 4.82 8.30
N ARG A 440 7.16 5.03 7.93
CA ARG A 440 6.75 5.47 6.58
C ARG A 440 7.14 6.92 6.30
N ILE A 441 6.99 7.81 7.28
CA ILE A 441 7.44 9.21 7.19
C ILE A 441 8.96 9.26 6.97
N ARG A 442 9.73 8.54 7.77
CA ARG A 442 11.19 8.49 7.63
C ARG A 442 11.63 7.98 6.25
N TRP A 443 10.92 6.99 5.74
CA TRP A 443 11.17 6.47 4.40
C TRP A 443 10.85 7.52 3.31
N PHE A 444 9.71 8.20 3.41
CA PHE A 444 9.34 9.30 2.52
C PHE A 444 10.37 10.42 2.50
N LEU A 445 10.83 10.86 3.68
CA LEU A 445 11.85 11.89 3.81
C LEU A 445 13.16 11.50 3.11
N LYS A 446 13.56 10.24 3.19
CA LYS A 446 14.79 9.75 2.57
C LYS A 446 14.72 9.55 1.06
N GLU A 447 13.58 9.03 0.58
CA GLU A 447 13.45 8.64 -0.83
C GLU A 447 12.74 9.67 -1.70
N ALA A 448 11.66 10.30 -1.23
CA ALA A 448 10.87 11.19 -2.08
C ALA A 448 11.42 12.62 -2.14
N ILE A 449 11.90 13.18 -1.04
CA ILE A 449 12.36 14.57 -0.98
C ILE A 449 13.48 14.86 -1.98
N PRO A 450 14.55 14.04 -2.11
CA PRO A 450 15.60 14.31 -3.09
C PRO A 450 15.10 14.40 -4.52
N PHE A 451 14.11 13.57 -4.89
CA PHE A 451 13.50 13.63 -6.22
C PHE A 451 12.63 14.87 -6.43
N VAL A 452 11.96 15.35 -5.39
CA VAL A 452 11.19 16.59 -5.46
C VAL A 452 12.13 17.78 -5.66
N PHE A 453 13.24 17.85 -4.91
CA PHE A 453 14.26 18.88 -5.09
C PHE A 453 14.88 18.86 -6.50
N LEU A 454 15.24 17.66 -6.98
CA LEU A 454 15.76 17.51 -8.34
C LEU A 454 14.74 17.95 -9.37
N GLY A 455 13.47 17.61 -9.17
CA GLY A 455 12.36 18.04 -10.02
C GLY A 455 12.23 19.55 -10.07
N VAL A 456 12.19 20.25 -8.94
CA VAL A 456 12.11 21.71 -8.86
C VAL A 456 13.32 22.36 -9.54
N LEU A 457 14.52 21.85 -9.29
CA LEU A 457 15.74 22.36 -9.93
C LEU A 457 15.69 22.20 -11.46
N LEU A 458 15.30 21.02 -11.95
CA LEU A 458 15.20 20.73 -13.38
C LEU A 458 14.24 21.69 -14.08
N ILE A 459 13.10 21.97 -13.42
CA ILE A 459 12.09 22.88 -13.97
C ILE A 459 12.60 24.30 -14.05
N ASN A 460 13.23 24.77 -12.97
CA ASN A 460 13.78 26.12 -12.95
C ASN A 460 14.80 26.31 -14.09
N VAL A 461 15.64 25.31 -14.33
CA VAL A 461 16.58 25.34 -15.46
C VAL A 461 15.85 25.33 -16.80
N LEU A 462 14.83 24.48 -16.98
CA LEU A 462 14.05 24.41 -18.22
C LEU A 462 13.27 25.70 -18.50
N TYR A 463 12.75 26.35 -17.45
CA TYR A 463 12.08 27.64 -17.54
C TYR A 463 13.06 28.76 -17.90
N ALA A 464 14.21 28.80 -17.21
CA ALA A 464 15.25 29.81 -17.47
C ALA A 464 15.83 29.74 -18.89
N VAL A 465 15.87 28.55 -19.51
CA VAL A 465 16.33 28.34 -20.90
C VAL A 465 15.21 28.59 -21.93
N GLY A 466 13.96 28.91 -21.51
CA GLY A 466 12.82 29.11 -22.43
C GLY A 466 12.29 27.82 -23.06
N PHE A 467 12.68 26.64 -22.54
CA PHE A 467 12.28 25.35 -23.10
C PHE A 467 10.78 25.08 -22.91
N VAL A 468 10.20 25.55 -21.81
CA VAL A 468 8.77 25.42 -21.53
C VAL A 468 7.93 26.20 -22.54
N GLU A 469 8.35 27.41 -22.91
CA GLU A 469 7.69 28.25 -23.91
C GLU A 469 7.82 27.65 -25.31
N TRP A 470 9.00 27.13 -25.65
CA TRP A 470 9.22 26.42 -26.91
C TRP A 470 8.32 25.20 -27.06
N LEU A 471 8.24 24.35 -26.02
CA LEU A 471 7.31 23.23 -25.98
C LEU A 471 5.85 23.68 -26.06
N GLY A 472 5.51 24.77 -25.38
CA GLY A 472 4.18 25.36 -25.42
C GLY A 472 3.76 25.69 -26.85
N GLY A 473 4.66 26.26 -27.67
CA GLY A 473 4.42 26.53 -29.09
C GLY A 473 4.13 25.28 -29.92
N ILE A 474 4.82 24.16 -29.64
CA ILE A 474 4.61 22.90 -30.36
C ILE A 474 3.25 22.28 -30.01
N PHE A 475 2.84 22.32 -28.74
CA PHE A 475 1.59 21.69 -28.29
C PHE A 475 0.37 22.60 -28.45
N ALA A 476 0.54 23.91 -28.65
CA ALA A 476 -0.56 24.88 -28.84
C ALA A 476 -1.60 24.43 -29.88
N PRO A 477 -1.23 23.96 -31.10
CA PRO A 477 -2.21 23.50 -32.09
C PRO A 477 -3.09 22.33 -31.59
N VAL A 478 -2.53 21.43 -30.79
CA VAL A 478 -3.28 20.32 -30.21
C VAL A 478 -4.22 20.82 -29.10
N ILE A 479 -3.73 21.71 -28.26
CA ILE A 479 -4.52 22.28 -27.14
C ILE A 479 -5.70 23.08 -27.67
N GLN A 480 -5.48 23.94 -28.66
CA GLN A 480 -6.56 24.72 -29.26
C GLN A 480 -7.44 23.89 -30.19
N GLY A 481 -6.80 23.19 -31.14
CA GLY A 481 -7.51 22.50 -32.21
C GLY A 481 -8.21 21.21 -31.76
N TRP A 482 -7.64 20.46 -30.84
CA TRP A 482 -8.18 19.17 -30.41
C TRP A 482 -8.93 19.22 -29.06
N PHE A 483 -8.47 20.02 -28.10
CA PHE A 483 -9.09 20.11 -26.77
C PHE A 483 -10.03 21.33 -26.63
N GLY A 484 -9.98 22.30 -27.53
CA GLY A 484 -10.82 23.51 -27.48
C GLY A 484 -10.49 24.45 -26.34
N LEU A 485 -9.23 24.45 -25.88
CA LEU A 485 -8.74 25.29 -24.80
C LEU A 485 -7.95 26.48 -25.38
N PRO A 486 -7.90 27.64 -24.70
CA PRO A 486 -7.08 28.77 -25.14
C PRO A 486 -5.59 28.44 -25.16
N GLN A 487 -4.82 29.15 -26.01
CA GLN A 487 -3.38 28.88 -26.18
C GLN A 487 -2.60 29.05 -24.87
N GLU A 488 -2.99 30.00 -24.04
CA GLU A 488 -2.39 30.29 -22.74
C GLU A 488 -2.51 29.14 -21.76
N ALA A 489 -3.55 28.30 -21.91
CA ALA A 489 -3.71 27.08 -21.10
C ALA A 489 -2.61 26.04 -21.36
N THR A 490 -1.88 26.14 -22.50
CA THR A 490 -0.77 25.21 -22.81
C THR A 490 0.32 25.30 -21.77
N THR A 491 0.72 26.50 -21.38
CA THR A 491 1.74 26.71 -20.34
C THR A 491 1.28 26.16 -18.98
N ALA A 492 0.01 26.43 -18.62
CA ALA A 492 -0.57 25.89 -17.38
C ALA A 492 -0.61 24.36 -17.36
N LEU A 493 -0.93 23.73 -18.49
CA LEU A 493 -0.90 22.28 -18.63
C LEU A 493 0.52 21.72 -18.53
N LEU A 494 1.51 22.31 -19.18
CA LEU A 494 2.91 21.88 -19.11
C LEU A 494 3.47 22.03 -17.70
N VAL A 495 3.25 23.16 -17.05
CA VAL A 495 3.66 23.41 -15.66
C VAL A 495 2.93 22.48 -14.70
N GLY A 496 1.66 22.18 -14.95
CA GLY A 496 0.87 21.24 -14.16
C GLY A 496 1.36 19.79 -14.18
N PHE A 497 2.19 19.38 -15.14
CA PHE A 497 2.93 18.10 -15.08
C PHE A 497 3.90 18.07 -13.89
N LEU A 498 4.49 19.17 -13.61
CA LEU A 498 5.52 19.31 -12.60
C LEU A 498 4.87 19.48 -11.21
N ARG A 499 3.91 20.38 -11.15
CA ARG A 499 3.15 20.72 -9.95
C ARG A 499 1.69 21.05 -10.33
N LYS A 500 0.79 20.17 -9.94
CA LYS A 500 -0.63 20.30 -10.31
C LYS A 500 -1.34 21.45 -9.60
N ASP A 501 -0.88 21.83 -8.43
CA ASP A 501 -1.38 22.96 -7.65
C ASP A 501 -1.10 24.32 -8.33
N LEU A 502 0.04 24.49 -8.99
CA LEU A 502 0.35 25.72 -9.74
C LEU A 502 -0.61 25.94 -10.92
N ALA A 503 -1.07 24.86 -11.55
CA ALA A 503 -2.01 24.97 -12.65
C ALA A 503 -3.32 25.67 -12.24
N VAL A 504 -3.73 25.60 -10.96
CA VAL A 504 -4.91 26.31 -10.42
C VAL A 504 -4.74 27.82 -10.60
N GLY A 505 -3.63 28.36 -10.10
CA GLY A 505 -3.32 29.78 -10.19
C GLY A 505 -3.16 30.31 -11.63
N MET A 506 -2.75 29.42 -12.54
CA MET A 506 -2.55 29.79 -13.95
C MET A 506 -3.83 29.65 -14.80
N LEU A 507 -4.73 28.72 -14.49
CA LEU A 507 -5.95 28.47 -15.27
C LEU A 507 -7.09 29.43 -14.91
N LEU A 508 -7.24 29.78 -13.65
CA LEU A 508 -8.33 30.66 -13.19
C LEU A 508 -8.32 32.07 -13.83
N PRO A 509 -7.16 32.74 -13.99
CA PRO A 509 -7.13 34.09 -14.60
C PRO A 509 -7.45 34.11 -16.10
N LEU A 510 -7.44 32.95 -16.79
CA LEU A 510 -7.63 32.89 -18.25
C LEU A 510 -9.08 33.13 -18.70
N GLY A 511 -10.02 33.31 -17.78
CA GLY A 511 -11.42 33.60 -18.12
C GLY A 511 -12.14 32.50 -18.90
N MET A 512 -11.69 31.25 -18.76
CA MET A 512 -12.27 30.08 -19.43
C MET A 512 -13.68 29.79 -18.94
N SER A 513 -14.51 29.23 -19.83
CA SER A 513 -15.84 28.74 -19.44
C SER A 513 -15.73 27.55 -18.45
N PRO A 514 -16.74 27.34 -17.57
CA PRO A 514 -16.70 26.21 -16.63
C PRO A 514 -16.50 24.87 -17.33
N LEU A 515 -17.03 24.66 -18.52
CA LEU A 515 -16.85 23.41 -19.29
C LEU A 515 -15.41 23.26 -19.81
N GLN A 516 -14.77 24.37 -20.25
CA GLN A 516 -13.34 24.35 -20.60
C GLN A 516 -12.47 24.05 -19.38
N LEU A 517 -12.81 24.58 -18.20
CA LEU A 517 -12.12 24.25 -16.95
C LEU A 517 -12.29 22.78 -16.57
N VAL A 518 -13.45 22.17 -16.81
CA VAL A 518 -13.66 20.71 -16.63
C VAL A 518 -12.73 19.92 -17.54
N ILE A 519 -12.60 20.29 -18.82
CA ILE A 519 -11.69 19.63 -19.76
C ILE A 519 -10.23 19.81 -19.29
N ALA A 520 -9.81 21.01 -18.97
CA ALA A 520 -8.45 21.32 -18.54
C ALA A 520 -8.05 20.56 -17.26
N THR A 521 -8.93 20.55 -16.24
CA THR A 521 -8.69 19.83 -14.98
C THR A 521 -8.67 18.30 -15.15
N THR A 522 -9.54 17.77 -16.02
CA THR A 522 -9.55 16.35 -16.35
C THR A 522 -8.25 15.98 -17.07
N LEU A 523 -7.83 16.73 -18.07
CA LEU A 523 -6.56 16.52 -18.78
C LEU A 523 -5.39 16.57 -17.81
N LEU A 524 -5.29 17.60 -16.95
CA LEU A 524 -4.27 17.70 -15.90
C LEU A 524 -4.20 16.47 -15.01
N THR A 525 -5.33 15.80 -14.80
CA THR A 525 -5.36 14.60 -13.97
C THR A 525 -4.87 13.37 -14.71
N ILE A 526 -5.23 13.22 -16.01
CA ILE A 526 -5.06 11.99 -16.78
C ILE A 526 -3.72 11.93 -17.52
N TYR A 527 -3.23 13.05 -18.12
CA TYR A 527 -2.17 12.99 -19.13
C TYR A 527 -0.82 12.47 -18.60
N PHE A 528 -0.35 12.95 -17.46
CA PHE A 528 0.85 12.45 -16.79
C PHE A 528 0.73 12.57 -15.27
N PRO A 529 1.33 11.64 -14.49
CA PRO A 529 1.46 11.80 -13.05
C PRO A 529 2.46 12.92 -12.73
N CYS A 530 2.51 13.38 -11.49
CA CYS A 530 3.56 14.32 -11.05
C CYS A 530 4.96 13.69 -11.16
N VAL A 531 6.00 14.55 -11.24
CA VAL A 531 7.40 14.14 -11.39
C VAL A 531 7.81 13.07 -10.37
N GLY A 532 7.38 13.19 -9.11
CA GLY A 532 7.66 12.18 -8.08
C GLY A 532 7.08 10.81 -8.41
N THR A 533 5.83 10.76 -8.87
CA THR A 533 5.19 9.50 -9.28
C THR A 533 5.84 8.93 -10.54
N PHE A 534 6.19 9.80 -11.50
CA PHE A 534 6.88 9.41 -12.73
C PHE A 534 8.23 8.74 -12.43
N ALA A 535 9.03 9.35 -11.54
CA ALA A 535 10.33 8.81 -11.12
C ALA A 535 10.19 7.44 -10.44
N VAL A 536 9.18 7.29 -9.58
CA VAL A 536 8.92 6.00 -8.90
C VAL A 536 8.42 4.96 -9.89
N MET A 537 7.51 5.30 -10.81
CA MET A 537 7.08 4.38 -11.87
C MET A 537 8.25 3.90 -12.73
N PHE A 538 9.17 4.81 -13.08
CA PHE A 538 10.37 4.47 -13.83
C PHE A 538 11.23 3.43 -13.09
N ARG A 539 11.40 3.60 -11.79
CA ARG A 539 12.16 2.67 -10.93
C ARG A 539 11.45 1.30 -10.78
N GLU A 540 10.11 1.29 -10.66
CA GLU A 540 9.34 0.07 -10.40
C GLU A 540 9.08 -0.75 -11.67
N LEU A 541 8.77 -0.09 -12.78
CA LEU A 541 8.41 -0.75 -14.03
C LEU A 541 9.60 -0.98 -14.95
N GLY A 542 10.67 -0.19 -14.80
CA GLY A 542 11.78 -0.15 -15.73
C GLY A 542 11.44 0.58 -17.04
N ILE A 543 12.48 0.87 -17.82
CA ILE A 543 12.37 1.77 -18.99
C ILE A 543 11.36 1.30 -20.05
N ARG A 544 11.33 0.01 -20.35
CA ARG A 544 10.45 -0.54 -21.41
C ARG A 544 8.97 -0.43 -21.07
N ASP A 545 8.61 -0.79 -19.85
CA ASP A 545 7.22 -0.75 -19.42
C ASP A 545 6.80 0.68 -19.07
N MET A 546 7.73 1.54 -18.63
CA MET A 546 7.46 2.96 -18.47
C MET A 546 7.11 3.64 -19.78
N ILE A 547 7.80 3.34 -20.90
CA ILE A 547 7.46 3.87 -22.22
C ILE A 547 6.05 3.44 -22.64
N LYS A 548 5.68 2.17 -22.41
CA LYS A 548 4.32 1.67 -22.70
C LYS A 548 3.26 2.38 -21.86
N ALA A 549 3.52 2.54 -20.57
CA ALA A 549 2.60 3.25 -19.66
C ALA A 549 2.43 4.72 -20.09
N THR A 550 3.53 5.40 -20.43
CA THR A 550 3.52 6.79 -20.90
C THR A 550 2.75 6.94 -22.20
N ALA A 551 2.97 6.05 -23.17
CA ALA A 551 2.22 6.04 -24.44
C ALA A 551 0.72 5.80 -24.21
N PHE A 552 0.39 4.89 -23.29
CA PHE A 552 -1.01 4.62 -22.94
C PHE A 552 -1.66 5.84 -22.25
N MET A 553 -0.97 6.50 -21.31
CA MET A 553 -1.45 7.72 -20.65
C MET A 553 -1.69 8.86 -21.66
N ALA A 554 -0.73 9.11 -22.55
CA ALA A 554 -0.85 10.14 -23.59
C ALA A 554 -2.02 9.84 -24.54
N GLY A 555 -2.13 8.59 -25.01
CA GLY A 555 -3.24 8.16 -25.87
C GLY A 555 -4.60 8.29 -25.19
N THR A 556 -4.71 7.93 -23.92
CA THR A 556 -5.95 8.07 -23.15
C THR A 556 -6.31 9.54 -22.96
N ALA A 557 -5.35 10.41 -22.63
CA ALA A 557 -5.58 11.84 -22.50
C ALA A 557 -6.06 12.46 -23.82
N PHE A 558 -5.46 12.06 -24.94
CA PHE A 558 -5.85 12.51 -26.28
C PHE A 558 -7.29 12.11 -26.62
N VAL A 559 -7.66 10.85 -26.40
CA VAL A 559 -9.01 10.33 -26.68
C VAL A 559 -10.05 10.96 -25.76
N VAL A 560 -9.79 10.98 -24.45
CA VAL A 560 -10.73 11.52 -23.46
C VAL A 560 -10.91 13.04 -23.63
N GLY A 561 -9.82 13.78 -23.83
CA GLY A 561 -9.91 15.23 -24.04
C GLY A 561 -10.68 15.58 -25.30
N GLY A 562 -10.46 14.88 -26.43
CA GLY A 562 -11.23 15.05 -27.66
C GLY A 562 -12.71 14.66 -27.50
N ALA A 563 -13.00 13.54 -26.82
CA ALA A 563 -14.38 13.14 -26.54
C ALA A 563 -15.11 14.15 -25.65
N MET A 564 -14.45 14.66 -24.61
CA MET A 564 -15.03 15.71 -23.74
C MET A 564 -15.30 17.01 -24.51
N ARG A 565 -14.41 17.42 -25.41
CA ARG A 565 -14.66 18.58 -26.27
C ARG A 565 -15.95 18.37 -27.09
N LEU A 566 -16.07 17.26 -27.81
CA LEU A 566 -17.23 16.96 -28.63
C LEU A 566 -18.53 16.92 -27.80
N ILE A 567 -18.50 16.33 -26.61
CA ILE A 567 -19.69 16.18 -25.76
C ILE A 567 -20.06 17.47 -25.05
N LEU A 568 -19.07 18.21 -24.51
CA LEU A 568 -19.33 19.36 -23.64
C LEU A 568 -19.37 20.70 -24.39
N LEU A 569 -18.55 20.85 -25.43
CA LEU A 569 -18.48 22.10 -26.19
C LEU A 569 -19.28 22.03 -27.50
N GLY A 570 -19.64 20.83 -27.97
CA GLY A 570 -20.46 20.67 -29.17
C GLY A 570 -19.74 21.04 -30.49
N ILE A 571 -18.40 21.06 -30.48
CA ILE A 571 -17.57 21.56 -31.60
C ILE A 571 -16.61 20.48 -32.07
#